data_c7f0a33a674efb9f314d7def5314a2ec
#
_entry.id   c7f0a33a674efb9f314d7def5314a2ec
#
_cell.length_a   1.000
_cell.length_b   1.000
_cell.length_c   1.000
_cell.angle_alpha   90.00
_cell.angle_beta   90.00
_cell.angle_gamma   90.00
#
_symmetry.space_group_name_H-M   'P 1'
#
loop_
_entity.id
_entity.type
_entity.pdbx_description
1 polymer ?
#
loop_
_entity_poly.entity_id
_entity_poly.type
_entity_poly.pdbx_seq_one_letter_code
_entity_poly.pdbx_strand_id
1 'polypeptide(L)'
;PVQPADQSWMKDTDTVAVFSDDIRNTLKSGYPNEGTPAFITGGKRDINKVFDNIKAQPTNFEADSPGDVIQYIAAHDNLTLFDIIAQSIKKDPSKPENNAEIHRRLRLGNLMVLTAQGTPFIHSGQEYGRTKQFRDPAYRYPVSEDKVPNKSHLLVDEKGNPFDYPYFIHDSYDSSDAVNHFDWTKATDSQAFPENTKTRAFTKGLIALRKSTDAFNFKSKADVDARVTLLTVPGQDNVAQEDLVLGYQTVASNGDRYLVYV
;
A
#
# COMPACT_ATOMS: atom_id res chain seq x y z
N PRO A 1 31.18 -17.37 9.33
CA PRO A 1 30.00 -17.34 8.47
C PRO A 1 29.80 -15.90 7.99
N VAL A 2 29.65 -15.71 6.69
CA VAL A 2 29.30 -14.41 6.12
C VAL A 2 27.85 -14.17 6.47
N GLN A 3 27.54 -13.03 7.09
CA GLN A 3 26.16 -12.63 7.34
C GLN A 3 25.50 -12.27 6.00
N PRO A 4 24.26 -12.74 5.74
CA PRO A 4 23.54 -12.31 4.56
C PRO A 4 23.26 -10.81 4.60
N ALA A 5 23.24 -10.17 3.43
CA ALA A 5 22.85 -8.77 3.32
C ALA A 5 21.40 -8.60 3.74
N ASP A 6 21.13 -7.61 4.58
CA ASP A 6 19.79 -7.24 5.06
C ASP A 6 19.61 -5.73 5.20
N GLN A 7 18.50 -5.30 5.76
CA GLN A 7 18.18 -3.88 5.95
C GLN A 7 19.25 -3.12 6.78
N SER A 8 19.96 -3.78 7.69
CA SER A 8 20.97 -3.15 8.54
C SER A 8 22.21 -2.66 7.77
N TRP A 9 22.39 -3.10 6.55
CA TRP A 9 23.50 -2.70 5.68
C TRP A 9 23.31 -1.33 5.01
N MET A 10 22.09 -0.79 5.04
CA MET A 10 21.74 0.43 4.29
C MET A 10 22.57 1.65 4.72
N LYS A 11 22.96 1.74 5.98
CA LYS A 11 23.85 2.79 6.49
C LYS A 11 25.30 2.69 5.99
N ASP A 12 25.68 1.54 5.42
CA ASP A 12 27.06 1.25 5.02
C ASP A 12 27.23 1.15 3.49
N THR A 13 26.14 1.43 2.71
CA THR A 13 26.16 1.32 1.24
C THR A 13 25.34 2.41 0.57
N ASP A 14 25.87 2.97 -0.53
CA ASP A 14 25.22 4.03 -1.34
C ASP A 14 24.68 3.52 -2.68
N THR A 15 24.86 2.22 -2.99
CA THR A 15 24.64 1.71 -4.34
C THR A 15 23.49 0.71 -4.46
N VAL A 16 22.91 0.30 -3.34
CA VAL A 16 21.78 -0.63 -3.29
C VAL A 16 20.68 -0.06 -2.40
N ALA A 17 19.46 -0.55 -2.61
CA ALA A 17 18.31 -0.20 -1.80
C ALA A 17 17.61 -1.47 -1.31
N VAL A 18 16.81 -1.32 -0.26
CA VAL A 18 16.05 -2.42 0.34
C VAL A 18 14.56 -2.08 0.40
N PHE A 19 13.72 -3.08 0.27
CA PHE A 19 12.28 -2.95 0.51
C PHE A 19 12.02 -2.59 1.98
N SER A 20 11.28 -1.50 2.20
CA SER A 20 10.91 -1.04 3.54
C SER A 20 9.61 -1.72 3.98
N ASP A 21 9.72 -2.69 4.86
CA ASP A 21 8.55 -3.30 5.49
C ASP A 21 7.89 -2.36 6.52
N ASP A 22 8.59 -1.35 7.02
CA ASP A 22 8.06 -0.41 8.00
C ASP A 22 6.90 0.42 7.43
N ILE A 23 7.03 0.99 6.24
CA ILE A 23 5.93 1.70 5.57
C ILE A 23 4.77 0.73 5.25
N ARG A 24 5.06 -0.45 4.73
CA ARG A 24 4.06 -1.48 4.44
C ARG A 24 3.24 -1.82 5.68
N ASN A 25 3.91 -2.13 6.79
CA ASN A 25 3.28 -2.54 8.04
C ASN A 25 2.50 -1.39 8.70
N THR A 26 2.96 -0.17 8.54
CA THR A 26 2.31 1.03 9.06
C THR A 26 1.03 1.34 8.28
N LEU A 27 1.03 1.16 6.95
CA LEU A 27 -0.11 1.51 6.09
C LEU A 27 -1.17 0.43 6.01
N LYS A 28 -0.80 -0.86 5.89
CA LYS A 28 -1.79 -1.95 5.67
C LYS A 28 -1.71 -3.11 6.65
N SER A 29 -0.75 -3.15 7.54
CA SER A 29 -0.28 -4.30 8.31
C SER A 29 0.36 -5.39 7.43
N GLY A 30 1.41 -6.00 7.91
CA GLY A 30 2.12 -7.10 7.27
C GLY A 30 2.15 -8.33 8.16
N TYR A 31 2.75 -9.40 7.66
CA TYR A 31 2.95 -10.62 8.41
C TYR A 31 3.65 -10.34 9.77
N PRO A 32 3.20 -10.92 10.89
CA PRO A 32 2.08 -11.90 11.00
C PRO A 32 0.70 -11.25 11.24
N ASN A 33 0.57 -9.94 11.16
CA ASN A 33 -0.63 -9.17 11.53
C ASN A 33 -1.54 -8.84 10.34
N GLU A 34 -1.44 -9.57 9.25
CA GLU A 34 -2.27 -9.34 8.07
C GLU A 34 -3.77 -9.44 8.38
N GLY A 35 -4.54 -8.54 7.76
CA GLY A 35 -5.97 -8.43 8.04
C GLY A 35 -6.32 -7.63 9.29
N THR A 36 -5.33 -7.21 10.10
CA THR A 36 -5.54 -6.25 11.18
C THR A 36 -5.60 -4.84 10.59
N PRO A 37 -6.56 -3.98 10.98
CA PRO A 37 -6.61 -2.61 10.51
C PRO A 37 -5.30 -1.84 10.77
N ALA A 38 -4.85 -1.12 9.75
CA ALA A 38 -3.71 -0.21 9.80
C ALA A 38 -4.12 1.16 9.25
N PHE A 39 -3.20 2.07 9.02
CA PHE A 39 -3.52 3.47 8.73
C PHE A 39 -4.56 3.66 7.62
N ILE A 40 -4.39 3.00 6.45
CA ILE A 40 -5.35 3.14 5.35
C ILE A 40 -6.65 2.32 5.53
N THR A 41 -6.71 1.47 6.52
CA THR A 41 -7.85 0.59 6.79
C THR A 41 -8.55 0.90 8.12
N GLY A 42 -8.26 2.07 8.73
CA GLY A 42 -8.94 2.57 9.91
C GLY A 42 -8.26 2.22 11.25
N GLY A 43 -7.07 1.64 11.21
CA GLY A 43 -6.23 1.40 12.39
C GLY A 43 -5.31 2.59 12.66
N LYS A 44 -5.54 3.30 13.76
CA LYS A 44 -4.70 4.44 14.17
C LYS A 44 -3.23 4.03 14.28
N ARG A 45 -2.34 4.94 13.90
CA ARG A 45 -0.88 4.78 14.00
C ARG A 45 -0.27 6.04 14.56
N ASP A 46 0.90 5.91 15.14
CA ASP A 46 1.73 7.05 15.55
C ASP A 46 2.01 7.94 14.32
N ILE A 47 1.53 9.17 14.37
CA ILE A 47 1.62 10.13 13.26
C ILE A 47 3.07 10.44 12.91
N ASN A 48 3.95 10.54 13.90
CA ASN A 48 5.38 10.75 13.66
C ASN A 48 6.00 9.56 12.90
N LYS A 49 5.62 8.33 13.25
CA LYS A 49 6.08 7.13 12.56
C LYS A 49 5.59 7.08 11.10
N VAL A 50 4.31 7.42 10.85
CA VAL A 50 3.79 7.51 9.49
C VAL A 50 4.58 8.55 8.69
N PHE A 51 4.81 9.72 9.27
CA PHE A 51 5.55 10.81 8.63
C PHE A 51 7.02 10.46 8.39
N ASP A 52 7.70 9.81 9.33
CA ASP A 52 9.08 9.36 9.15
C ASP A 52 9.20 8.40 7.95
N ASN A 53 8.23 7.50 7.78
CA ASN A 53 8.17 6.64 6.60
C ASN A 53 7.95 7.44 5.30
N ILE A 54 7.13 8.49 5.32
CA ILE A 54 6.98 9.40 4.16
C ILE A 54 8.31 10.07 3.79
N LYS A 55 9.14 10.38 4.77
CA LYS A 55 10.48 10.95 4.56
C LYS A 55 11.53 9.93 4.09
N ALA A 56 11.19 8.69 3.88
CA ALA A 56 12.13 7.58 3.66
C ALA A 56 13.14 7.41 4.83
N GLN A 57 12.63 7.55 6.04
CA GLN A 57 13.37 7.37 7.29
C GLN A 57 12.65 6.31 8.14
N PRO A 58 12.71 5.03 7.75
CA PRO A 58 12.03 3.95 8.46
C PRO A 58 12.54 3.85 9.91
N THR A 59 11.69 3.34 10.80
CA THR A 59 11.99 3.27 12.24
C THR A 59 12.66 1.96 12.64
N ASN A 60 12.72 0.97 11.76
CA ASN A 60 13.26 -0.36 12.04
C ASN A 60 14.65 -0.63 11.42
N PHE A 61 15.14 0.28 10.58
CA PHE A 61 16.53 0.27 10.11
C PHE A 61 17.00 1.69 9.79
N GLU A 62 18.31 1.89 9.81
CA GLU A 62 18.92 3.18 9.51
C GLU A 62 19.15 3.32 8.01
N ALA A 63 18.54 4.35 7.40
CA ALA A 63 18.78 4.76 6.03
C ALA A 63 19.45 6.15 6.06
N ASP A 64 20.63 6.27 5.50
CA ASP A 64 21.36 7.55 5.46
C ASP A 64 21.02 8.39 4.23
N SER A 65 20.31 7.79 3.28
CA SER A 65 19.84 8.42 2.05
C SER A 65 18.42 7.93 1.70
N PRO A 66 17.57 8.77 1.09
CA PRO A 66 16.29 8.29 0.52
C PRO A 66 16.48 7.21 -0.53
N GLY A 67 17.64 7.18 -1.19
CA GLY A 67 18.00 6.16 -2.18
C GLY A 67 18.05 4.73 -1.65
N ASP A 68 18.28 4.56 -0.34
CA ASP A 68 18.34 3.24 0.31
C ASP A 68 16.98 2.57 0.46
N VAL A 69 15.89 3.32 0.30
CA VAL A 69 14.55 2.91 0.69
C VAL A 69 13.67 2.69 -0.53
N ILE A 70 13.23 1.45 -0.74
CA ILE A 70 12.16 1.12 -1.67
C ILE A 70 10.84 1.18 -0.91
N GLN A 71 10.05 2.20 -1.20
CA GLN A 71 8.74 2.44 -0.61
C GLN A 71 7.70 1.57 -1.32
N TYR A 72 7.05 0.68 -0.60
CA TYR A 72 6.03 -0.19 -1.17
C TYR A 72 4.92 -0.50 -0.15
N ILE A 73 3.79 -0.96 -0.65
CA ILE A 73 2.66 -1.35 0.20
C ILE A 73 2.23 -2.79 -0.07
N ALA A 74 2.45 -3.30 -1.27
CA ALA A 74 2.18 -4.68 -1.66
C ALA A 74 3.19 -5.16 -2.70
N ALA A 75 3.43 -6.46 -2.74
CA ALA A 75 4.28 -7.15 -3.69
C ALA A 75 3.63 -8.49 -4.08
N HIS A 76 4.40 -9.46 -4.62
CA HIS A 76 3.89 -10.78 -4.96
C HIS A 76 3.54 -11.65 -3.75
N ASP A 77 4.18 -11.39 -2.61
CA ASP A 77 3.88 -12.05 -1.34
C ASP A 77 2.51 -11.65 -0.81
N ASN A 78 1.87 -12.56 -0.10
CA ASN A 78 0.59 -12.31 0.56
C ASN A 78 -0.55 -11.96 -0.41
N LEU A 79 -1.60 -11.31 0.10
CA LEU A 79 -2.72 -10.81 -0.68
C LEU A 79 -2.33 -9.55 -1.48
N THR A 80 -3.06 -9.25 -2.56
CA THR A 80 -2.93 -7.94 -3.23
C THR A 80 -3.37 -6.81 -2.28
N LEU A 81 -3.03 -5.56 -2.62
CA LEU A 81 -3.49 -4.43 -1.82
C LEU A 81 -5.02 -4.35 -1.76
N PHE A 82 -5.71 -4.60 -2.87
CA PHE A 82 -7.17 -4.67 -2.90
C PHE A 82 -7.72 -5.72 -1.94
N ASP A 83 -7.15 -6.92 -1.97
CA ASP A 83 -7.63 -8.05 -1.18
C ASP A 83 -7.36 -7.86 0.31
N ILE A 84 -6.18 -7.34 0.70
CA ILE A 84 -5.87 -7.07 2.12
C ILE A 84 -6.74 -5.95 2.69
N ILE A 85 -7.12 -4.95 1.89
CA ILE A 85 -8.06 -3.92 2.31
C ILE A 85 -9.44 -4.55 2.57
N ALA A 86 -9.96 -5.36 1.64
CA ALA A 86 -11.23 -6.07 1.82
C ALA A 86 -11.23 -6.92 3.09
N GLN A 87 -10.14 -7.65 3.35
CA GLN A 87 -9.98 -8.45 4.57
C GLN A 87 -9.97 -7.56 5.82
N SER A 88 -9.20 -6.48 5.83
CA SER A 88 -8.99 -5.65 7.00
C SER A 88 -10.24 -4.88 7.41
N ILE A 89 -11.02 -4.40 6.45
CA ILE A 89 -12.29 -3.72 6.72
C ILE A 89 -13.51 -4.66 6.76
N LYS A 90 -13.29 -5.95 6.48
CA LYS A 90 -14.32 -7.01 6.49
C LYS A 90 -15.52 -6.70 5.63
N LYS A 91 -15.28 -6.20 4.42
CA LYS A 91 -16.31 -5.81 3.46
C LYS A 91 -16.16 -6.57 2.16
N ASP A 92 -17.20 -7.33 1.83
CA ASP A 92 -17.27 -8.12 0.59
C ASP A 92 -17.26 -7.21 -0.64
N PRO A 93 -16.25 -7.30 -1.53
CA PRO A 93 -16.15 -6.49 -2.73
C PRO A 93 -17.21 -6.80 -3.81
N SER A 94 -18.00 -7.87 -3.67
CA SER A 94 -19.12 -8.16 -4.56
C SER A 94 -20.24 -7.12 -4.47
N LYS A 95 -20.30 -6.36 -3.36
CA LYS A 95 -21.25 -5.27 -3.17
C LYS A 95 -20.64 -3.96 -3.70
N PRO A 96 -21.36 -3.23 -4.59
CA PRO A 96 -20.82 -2.03 -5.23
C PRO A 96 -20.31 -0.96 -4.26
N GLU A 97 -21.02 -0.72 -3.16
CA GLU A 97 -20.63 0.25 -2.13
C GLU A 97 -19.33 -0.15 -1.41
N ASN A 98 -19.15 -1.44 -1.14
CA ASN A 98 -17.94 -1.98 -0.54
C ASN A 98 -16.76 -1.90 -1.51
N ASN A 99 -16.98 -2.27 -2.77
CA ASN A 99 -15.98 -2.14 -3.82
C ASN A 99 -15.51 -0.70 -3.98
N ALA A 100 -16.43 0.27 -3.96
CA ALA A 100 -16.10 1.68 -4.03
C ALA A 100 -15.25 2.14 -2.82
N GLU A 101 -15.57 1.67 -1.61
CA GLU A 101 -14.79 1.98 -0.41
C GLU A 101 -13.39 1.37 -0.47
N ILE A 102 -13.27 0.10 -0.88
CA ILE A 102 -11.98 -0.58 -1.04
C ILE A 102 -11.10 0.21 -2.02
N HIS A 103 -11.66 0.66 -3.14
CA HIS A 103 -10.95 1.47 -4.12
C HIS A 103 -10.51 2.84 -3.59
N ARG A 104 -11.33 3.51 -2.75
CA ARG A 104 -10.91 4.76 -2.09
C ARG A 104 -9.69 4.56 -1.20
N ARG A 105 -9.69 3.49 -0.41
CA ARG A 105 -8.56 3.14 0.48
C ARG A 105 -7.32 2.71 -0.30
N LEU A 106 -7.52 2.02 -1.41
CA LEU A 106 -6.43 1.65 -2.31
C LEU A 106 -5.78 2.89 -2.95
N ARG A 107 -6.58 3.84 -3.43
CA ARG A 107 -6.07 5.13 -3.92
C ARG A 107 -5.30 5.89 -2.84
N LEU A 108 -5.76 5.84 -1.59
CA LEU A 108 -5.04 6.42 -0.45
C LEU A 108 -3.66 5.76 -0.27
N GLY A 109 -3.57 4.45 -0.33
CA GLY A 109 -2.29 3.72 -0.27
C GLY A 109 -1.35 4.09 -1.43
N ASN A 110 -1.87 4.16 -2.64
CA ASN A 110 -1.10 4.57 -3.82
C ASN A 110 -0.60 6.02 -3.70
N LEU A 111 -1.44 6.92 -3.20
CA LEU A 111 -1.05 8.31 -2.92
C LEU A 111 0.11 8.36 -1.92
N MET A 112 0.02 7.65 -0.82
CA MET A 112 1.06 7.71 0.23
C MET A 112 2.38 7.14 -0.26
N VAL A 113 2.39 6.07 -1.04
CA VAL A 113 3.62 5.52 -1.63
C VAL A 113 4.21 6.48 -2.69
N LEU A 114 3.38 7.04 -3.56
CA LEU A 114 3.83 7.88 -4.68
C LEU A 114 4.19 9.32 -4.28
N THR A 115 3.77 9.77 -3.10
CA THR A 115 4.16 11.07 -2.53
C THR A 115 5.22 10.94 -1.44
N ALA A 116 5.65 9.73 -1.10
CA ALA A 116 6.77 9.50 -0.20
C ALA A 116 8.12 9.76 -0.88
N GLN A 117 9.12 10.14 -0.11
CA GLN A 117 10.51 10.16 -0.55
C GLN A 117 11.04 8.72 -0.75
N GLY A 118 12.16 8.56 -1.40
CA GLY A 118 12.71 7.24 -1.73
C GLY A 118 12.23 6.71 -3.09
N THR A 119 12.44 5.44 -3.36
CA THR A 119 12.06 4.79 -4.62
C THR A 119 10.68 4.14 -4.49
N PRO A 120 9.66 4.64 -5.16
CA PRO A 120 8.33 4.04 -5.08
C PRO A 120 8.26 2.76 -5.91
N PHE A 121 7.64 1.74 -5.34
CA PHE A 121 7.34 0.48 -5.98
C PHE A 121 5.83 0.26 -6.01
N ILE A 122 5.28 -0.02 -7.18
CA ILE A 122 3.89 -0.39 -7.39
C ILE A 122 3.84 -1.80 -7.98
N HIS A 123 3.23 -2.73 -7.27
CA HIS A 123 3.00 -4.08 -7.77
C HIS A 123 2.08 -4.04 -8.99
N SER A 124 2.42 -4.80 -10.04
CA SER A 124 1.63 -4.83 -11.28
C SER A 124 0.16 -5.17 -11.03
N GLY A 125 -0.73 -4.28 -11.45
CA GLY A 125 -2.17 -4.38 -11.21
C GLY A 125 -2.66 -3.61 -9.98
N GLN A 126 -1.77 -3.19 -9.07
CA GLN A 126 -2.16 -2.34 -7.93
C GLN A 126 -2.78 -1.02 -8.41
N GLU A 127 -2.34 -0.50 -9.55
CA GLU A 127 -2.84 0.74 -10.15
C GLU A 127 -4.32 0.69 -10.55
N TYR A 128 -4.89 -0.48 -10.76
CA TYR A 128 -6.32 -0.63 -11.08
C TYR A 128 -7.10 -1.45 -10.04
N GLY A 129 -6.46 -1.94 -8.99
CA GLY A 129 -7.12 -2.77 -7.97
C GLY A 129 -7.21 -4.25 -8.37
N ARG A 130 -6.10 -4.83 -8.84
CA ARG A 130 -5.99 -6.27 -9.11
C ARG A 130 -6.35 -7.07 -7.86
N THR A 131 -7.14 -8.13 -8.06
CA THR A 131 -7.51 -9.10 -7.02
C THR A 131 -7.02 -10.50 -7.38
N LYS A 132 -6.72 -11.28 -6.37
CA LYS A 132 -6.48 -12.73 -6.47
C LYS A 132 -7.64 -13.54 -5.88
N GLN A 133 -8.85 -12.98 -5.93
CA GLN A 133 -10.07 -13.69 -5.57
C GLN A 133 -10.28 -14.88 -6.50
N PHE A 134 -10.47 -16.06 -5.92
CA PHE A 134 -10.70 -17.29 -6.66
C PHE A 134 -12.19 -17.42 -7.02
N ARG A 135 -12.52 -17.28 -8.29
CA ARG A 135 -13.90 -17.13 -8.78
C ARG A 135 -14.42 -18.34 -9.56
N ASP A 136 -13.93 -19.53 -9.27
CA ASP A 136 -14.53 -20.74 -9.76
C ASP A 136 -15.91 -20.94 -9.10
N PRO A 137 -17.01 -21.18 -9.88
CA PRO A 137 -18.35 -21.39 -9.33
C PRO A 137 -18.45 -22.48 -8.27
N ALA A 138 -17.60 -23.49 -8.31
CA ALA A 138 -17.55 -24.56 -7.30
C ALA A 138 -17.12 -24.05 -5.92
N TYR A 139 -16.49 -22.87 -5.85
CA TYR A 139 -15.96 -22.25 -4.63
C TYR A 139 -16.70 -20.97 -4.24
N ARG A 140 -17.92 -20.79 -4.72
CA ARG A 140 -18.76 -19.65 -4.31
C ARG A 140 -19.09 -19.65 -2.82
N TYR A 141 -19.06 -20.82 -2.20
CA TYR A 141 -19.30 -21.04 -0.77
C TYR A 141 -18.11 -21.78 -0.16
N PRO A 142 -17.94 -21.71 1.16
CA PRO A 142 -16.95 -22.53 1.84
C PRO A 142 -17.07 -24.00 1.49
N VAL A 143 -15.94 -24.63 1.24
CA VAL A 143 -15.80 -26.08 0.97
C VAL A 143 -15.13 -26.78 2.15
N SER A 144 -15.13 -28.11 2.14
CA SER A 144 -14.40 -28.90 3.12
C SER A 144 -12.89 -28.65 3.05
N GLU A 145 -12.19 -28.78 4.15
CA GLU A 145 -10.78 -28.42 4.31
C GLU A 145 -9.88 -29.08 3.25
N ASP A 146 -10.16 -30.35 2.90
CA ASP A 146 -9.44 -31.09 1.87
C ASP A 146 -9.61 -30.53 0.44
N LYS A 147 -10.60 -29.65 0.23
CA LYS A 147 -10.92 -29.03 -1.07
C LYS A 147 -10.59 -27.55 -1.13
N VAL A 148 -10.09 -26.97 -0.04
CA VAL A 148 -9.73 -25.54 -0.02
C VAL A 148 -8.68 -25.24 -1.09
N PRO A 149 -8.85 -24.20 -1.92
CA PRO A 149 -7.86 -23.82 -2.92
C PRO A 149 -6.48 -23.58 -2.29
N ASN A 150 -5.44 -24.12 -2.91
CA ASN A 150 -4.08 -24.00 -2.38
C ASN A 150 -3.69 -22.52 -2.18
N LYS A 151 -3.03 -22.24 -1.06
CA LYS A 151 -2.56 -20.89 -0.70
C LYS A 151 -3.68 -19.84 -0.64
N SER A 152 -4.87 -20.20 -0.18
CA SER A 152 -5.97 -19.24 -0.04
C SER A 152 -6.28 -18.92 1.42
N HIS A 153 -6.73 -17.68 1.63
CA HIS A 153 -7.45 -17.28 2.84
C HIS A 153 -8.95 -17.24 2.56
N LEU A 154 -9.75 -17.70 3.52
CA LEU A 154 -11.20 -17.50 3.49
C LEU A 154 -11.51 -16.16 4.16
N LEU A 155 -12.09 -15.23 3.39
CA LEU A 155 -12.47 -13.91 3.88
C LEU A 155 -13.93 -13.89 4.33
N VAL A 156 -14.17 -13.17 5.43
CA VAL A 156 -15.49 -13.04 6.05
C VAL A 156 -15.82 -11.57 6.36
N ASP A 157 -17.10 -11.27 6.43
CA ASP A 157 -17.61 -9.97 6.85
C ASP A 157 -17.50 -9.75 8.38
N GLU A 158 -17.95 -8.60 8.87
CA GLU A 158 -17.93 -8.25 10.30
C GLU A 158 -18.75 -9.20 11.17
N LYS A 159 -19.73 -9.88 10.58
CA LYS A 159 -20.60 -10.86 11.26
C LYS A 159 -20.04 -12.28 11.18
N GLY A 160 -18.90 -12.48 10.51
CA GLY A 160 -18.32 -13.77 10.27
C GLY A 160 -18.92 -14.53 9.08
N ASN A 161 -19.79 -13.92 8.29
CA ASN A 161 -20.32 -14.55 7.09
C ASN A 161 -19.27 -14.54 5.98
N PRO A 162 -19.06 -15.67 5.28
CA PRO A 162 -18.15 -15.72 4.14
C PRO A 162 -18.53 -14.73 3.05
N PHE A 163 -17.52 -14.13 2.38
CA PHE A 163 -17.74 -13.33 1.18
C PHE A 163 -18.33 -14.20 0.05
N ASP A 164 -18.99 -13.57 -0.89
CA ASP A 164 -19.29 -14.22 -2.18
C ASP A 164 -17.96 -14.56 -2.87
N TYR A 165 -17.75 -15.82 -3.22
CA TYR A 165 -16.41 -16.33 -3.57
C TYR A 165 -15.35 -16.02 -2.50
N PRO A 166 -15.38 -16.68 -1.34
CA PRO A 166 -14.65 -16.25 -0.15
C PRO A 166 -13.15 -16.54 -0.16
N TYR A 167 -12.63 -17.29 -1.14
CA TYR A 167 -11.21 -17.68 -1.19
C TYR A 167 -10.38 -16.68 -1.98
N PHE A 168 -9.31 -16.21 -1.37
CA PHE A 168 -8.35 -15.24 -1.94
C PHE A 168 -6.96 -15.84 -1.85
N ILE A 169 -6.26 -15.92 -2.98
CA ILE A 169 -4.93 -16.53 -3.06
C ILE A 169 -3.90 -15.55 -2.49
N HIS A 170 -3.09 -16.01 -1.54
CA HIS A 170 -2.03 -15.18 -0.99
C HIS A 170 -0.73 -15.31 -1.79
N ASP A 171 0.25 -16.06 -1.38
CA ASP A 171 1.55 -16.16 -2.05
C ASP A 171 1.44 -16.85 -3.42
N SER A 172 1.41 -16.06 -4.49
CA SER A 172 1.09 -16.55 -5.83
C SER A 172 2.29 -16.69 -6.76
N TYR A 173 3.52 -16.67 -6.25
CA TYR A 173 4.74 -16.70 -7.06
C TYR A 173 4.84 -17.94 -7.98
N ASP A 174 4.21 -19.04 -7.62
CA ASP A 174 4.15 -20.29 -8.36
C ASP A 174 2.74 -20.62 -8.87
N SER A 175 1.81 -19.68 -8.80
CA SER A 175 0.45 -19.85 -9.30
C SER A 175 0.38 -19.66 -10.82
N SER A 176 -0.66 -20.22 -11.43
CA SER A 176 -0.89 -20.12 -12.87
C SER A 176 -1.31 -18.71 -13.31
N ASP A 177 -1.32 -18.48 -14.62
CA ASP A 177 -1.81 -17.24 -15.24
C ASP A 177 -3.28 -16.94 -14.88
N ALA A 178 -4.07 -17.96 -14.59
CA ALA A 178 -5.45 -17.77 -14.10
C ALA A 178 -5.51 -16.89 -12.82
N VAL A 179 -4.46 -16.93 -12.00
CA VAL A 179 -4.32 -16.11 -10.78
C VAL A 179 -3.48 -14.86 -11.04
N ASN A 180 -2.38 -15.01 -11.80
CA ASN A 180 -1.34 -13.99 -11.92
C ASN A 180 -1.46 -13.06 -13.13
N HIS A 181 -2.43 -13.25 -14.03
CA HIS A 181 -2.57 -12.38 -15.20
C HIS A 181 -2.93 -10.94 -14.83
N PHE A 182 -2.51 -10.01 -15.68
CA PHE A 182 -2.97 -8.63 -15.65
C PHE A 182 -4.31 -8.54 -16.38
N ASP A 183 -5.36 -8.12 -15.69
CA ASP A 183 -6.71 -8.00 -16.28
C ASP A 183 -6.85 -6.67 -17.02
N TRP A 184 -6.55 -6.70 -18.33
CA TRP A 184 -6.64 -5.53 -19.18
C TRP A 184 -8.06 -4.98 -19.30
N THR A 185 -9.09 -5.84 -19.22
CA THR A 185 -10.48 -5.41 -19.27
C THR A 185 -10.81 -4.55 -18.05
N LYS A 186 -10.49 -5.02 -16.85
CA LYS A 186 -10.66 -4.22 -15.63
C LYS A 186 -9.85 -2.93 -15.64
N ALA A 187 -8.66 -2.94 -16.24
CA ALA A 187 -7.80 -1.79 -16.29
C ALA A 187 -8.28 -0.70 -17.26
N THR A 188 -9.05 -1.05 -18.30
CA THR A 188 -9.34 -0.13 -19.43
C THR A 188 -10.82 0.08 -19.76
N ASP A 189 -11.71 -0.84 -19.40
CA ASP A 189 -13.14 -0.70 -19.66
C ASP A 189 -13.83 0.11 -18.54
N SER A 190 -14.01 1.40 -18.79
CA SER A 190 -14.62 2.32 -17.83
C SER A 190 -16.14 2.15 -17.67
N GLN A 191 -16.80 1.47 -18.58
CA GLN A 191 -18.22 1.20 -18.48
C GLN A 191 -18.50 -0.01 -17.58
N ALA A 192 -17.77 -1.09 -17.78
CA ALA A 192 -17.90 -2.30 -16.99
C ALA A 192 -17.19 -2.20 -15.62
N PHE A 193 -16.07 -1.46 -15.56
CA PHE A 193 -15.22 -1.36 -14.37
C PHE A 193 -14.87 0.08 -14.01
N PRO A 194 -15.86 0.93 -13.66
CA PRO A 194 -15.63 2.35 -13.41
C PRO A 194 -14.68 2.64 -12.23
N GLU A 195 -14.75 1.88 -11.14
CA GLU A 195 -13.85 2.09 -10.00
C GLU A 195 -12.42 1.68 -10.31
N ASN A 196 -12.21 0.59 -11.04
CA ASN A 196 -10.88 0.13 -11.44
C ASN A 196 -10.19 1.14 -12.36
N THR A 197 -10.89 1.61 -13.38
CA THR A 197 -10.36 2.60 -14.32
C THR A 197 -10.13 3.97 -13.67
N LYS A 198 -10.98 4.37 -12.72
CA LYS A 198 -10.79 5.57 -11.90
C LYS A 198 -9.53 5.47 -11.05
N THR A 199 -9.30 4.33 -10.40
CA THR A 199 -8.10 4.09 -9.59
C THR A 199 -6.83 4.12 -10.45
N ARG A 200 -6.89 3.51 -11.65
CA ARG A 200 -5.77 3.56 -12.60
C ARG A 200 -5.48 4.98 -13.08
N ALA A 201 -6.51 5.75 -13.42
CA ALA A 201 -6.34 7.15 -13.82
C ALA A 201 -5.74 8.01 -12.69
N PHE A 202 -6.20 7.82 -11.46
CA PHE A 202 -5.66 8.48 -10.27
C PHE A 202 -4.18 8.16 -10.06
N THR A 203 -3.82 6.89 -10.13
CA THR A 203 -2.42 6.44 -9.97
C THR A 203 -1.53 6.97 -11.09
N LYS A 204 -2.02 7.00 -12.34
CA LYS A 204 -1.33 7.63 -13.46
C LYS A 204 -1.08 9.12 -13.21
N GLY A 205 -2.07 9.83 -12.65
CA GLY A 205 -1.94 11.25 -12.28
C GLY A 205 -0.87 11.47 -11.21
N LEU A 206 -0.80 10.61 -10.20
CA LEU A 206 0.25 10.68 -9.16
C LEU A 206 1.65 10.43 -9.73
N ILE A 207 1.80 9.50 -10.64
CA ILE A 207 3.07 9.24 -11.32
C ILE A 207 3.48 10.47 -12.16
N ALA A 208 2.54 11.08 -12.87
CA ALA A 208 2.79 12.30 -13.63
C ALA A 208 3.21 13.46 -12.72
N LEU A 209 2.51 13.66 -11.60
CA LEU A 209 2.88 14.65 -10.59
C LEU A 209 4.30 14.41 -10.08
N ARG A 210 4.61 13.19 -9.65
CA ARG A 210 5.95 12.85 -9.13
C ARG A 210 7.06 13.11 -10.16
N LYS A 211 6.78 12.90 -11.45
CA LYS A 211 7.74 13.16 -12.54
C LYS A 211 7.88 14.64 -12.89
N SER A 212 6.94 15.48 -12.53
CA SER A 212 6.93 16.92 -12.89
C SER A 212 7.73 17.77 -11.90
N THR A 213 8.13 17.23 -10.76
CA THR A 213 8.80 17.98 -9.69
C THR A 213 9.79 17.09 -8.94
N ASP A 214 10.79 17.69 -8.31
CA ASP A 214 11.69 17.00 -7.39
C ASP A 214 11.16 16.93 -5.96
N ALA A 215 10.02 17.56 -5.67
CA ALA A 215 9.44 17.67 -4.34
C ALA A 215 9.23 16.34 -3.62
N PHE A 216 9.03 15.24 -4.36
CA PHE A 216 8.82 13.89 -3.83
C PHE A 216 10.02 12.95 -4.03
N ASN A 217 11.17 13.47 -4.49
CA ASN A 217 12.32 12.65 -4.86
C ASN A 217 13.64 13.39 -4.63
N PHE A 218 13.83 13.91 -3.41
CA PHE A 218 15.11 14.49 -3.01
C PHE A 218 16.20 13.41 -2.93
N LYS A 219 17.43 13.81 -3.15
CA LYS A 219 18.58 12.88 -3.25
C LYS A 219 19.34 12.69 -1.94
N SER A 220 19.17 13.60 -0.99
CA SER A 220 19.85 13.53 0.30
C SER A 220 18.86 13.58 1.46
N LYS A 221 19.24 12.96 2.57
CA LYS A 221 18.51 13.07 3.83
C LYS A 221 18.42 14.53 4.29
N ALA A 222 19.48 15.31 4.11
CA ALA A 222 19.52 16.72 4.49
C ALA A 222 18.47 17.55 3.74
N ASP A 223 18.29 17.32 2.41
CA ASP A 223 17.27 17.99 1.64
C ASP A 223 15.85 17.57 2.09
N VAL A 224 15.64 16.30 2.38
CA VAL A 224 14.36 15.81 2.92
C VAL A 224 14.03 16.51 4.24
N ASP A 225 14.96 16.53 5.18
CA ASP A 225 14.75 17.15 6.51
C ASP A 225 14.53 18.67 6.41
N ALA A 226 15.14 19.34 5.44
CA ALA A 226 14.97 20.79 5.23
C ALA A 226 13.67 21.16 4.51
N ARG A 227 13.11 20.29 3.68
CA ARG A 227 12.05 20.61 2.73
C ARG A 227 10.73 19.91 2.97
N VAL A 228 10.71 18.85 3.78
CA VAL A 228 9.50 18.06 4.09
C VAL A 228 9.12 18.30 5.54
N THR A 229 7.92 18.83 5.77
CA THR A 229 7.48 19.29 7.10
C THR A 229 6.12 18.67 7.44
N LEU A 230 5.99 18.12 8.64
CA LEU A 230 4.71 17.65 9.20
C LEU A 230 3.83 18.85 9.53
N LEU A 231 2.57 18.80 9.11
CA LEU A 231 1.56 19.81 9.41
C LEU A 231 0.59 19.37 10.52
N THR A 232 0.27 18.08 10.58
CA THR A 232 -0.57 17.48 11.62
C THR A 232 0.30 17.03 12.80
N VAL A 233 0.78 18.00 13.57
CA VAL A 233 1.68 17.73 14.70
C VAL A 233 0.88 17.20 15.90
N PRO A 234 1.23 16.01 16.45
CA PRO A 234 0.57 15.50 17.66
C PRO A 234 0.60 16.49 18.81
N GLY A 235 -0.56 16.67 19.46
CA GLY A 235 -0.76 17.65 20.54
C GLY A 235 -1.14 19.05 20.06
N GLN A 236 -1.22 19.30 18.75
CA GLN A 236 -1.70 20.55 18.15
C GLN A 236 -2.97 20.29 17.34
N ASP A 237 -3.86 21.26 17.25
CA ASP A 237 -5.09 21.24 16.43
C ASP A 237 -5.93 19.95 16.60
N ASN A 238 -6.00 19.43 17.84
CA ASN A 238 -6.68 18.19 18.20
C ASN A 238 -6.13 16.91 17.52
N VAL A 239 -4.93 16.93 16.97
CA VAL A 239 -4.26 15.74 16.48
C VAL A 239 -3.73 14.91 17.65
N ALA A 240 -4.14 13.65 17.74
CA ALA A 240 -3.63 12.72 18.74
C ALA A 240 -2.26 12.16 18.34
N GLN A 241 -1.52 11.58 19.29
CA GLN A 241 -0.27 10.89 19.01
C GLN A 241 -0.49 9.72 18.05
N GLU A 242 -1.55 8.94 18.26
CA GLU A 242 -2.04 7.93 17.32
C GLU A 242 -3.35 8.42 16.69
N ASP A 243 -3.35 8.59 15.39
CA ASP A 243 -4.49 9.13 14.65
C ASP A 243 -4.58 8.54 13.23
N LEU A 244 -5.60 9.00 12.50
CA LEU A 244 -5.85 8.66 11.09
C LEU A 244 -5.70 9.87 10.16
N VAL A 245 -5.12 10.96 10.63
CA VAL A 245 -4.93 12.18 9.87
C VAL A 245 -3.45 12.45 9.70
N LEU A 246 -3.00 12.59 8.45
CA LEU A 246 -1.65 12.99 8.12
C LEU A 246 -1.67 14.15 7.12
N GLY A 247 -1.09 15.27 7.49
CA GLY A 247 -0.82 16.39 6.61
C GLY A 247 0.66 16.72 6.60
N TYR A 248 1.24 16.88 5.42
CA TYR A 248 2.61 17.34 5.28
C TYR A 248 2.79 18.24 4.06
N GLN A 249 3.81 19.08 4.15
CA GLN A 249 4.26 19.95 3.08
C GLN A 249 5.60 19.48 2.54
N THR A 250 5.78 19.55 1.24
CA THR A 250 7.11 19.45 0.61
C THR A 250 7.35 20.64 -0.28
N VAL A 251 8.58 21.16 -0.27
CA VAL A 251 8.98 22.34 -1.05
C VAL A 251 10.01 21.93 -2.09
N ALA A 252 9.63 22.00 -3.36
CA ALA A 252 10.53 21.70 -4.47
C ALA A 252 11.73 22.65 -4.54
N SER A 253 12.79 22.25 -5.23
CA SER A 253 13.98 23.09 -5.41
C SER A 253 13.70 24.42 -6.10
N ASN A 254 12.66 24.49 -6.94
CA ASN A 254 12.20 25.73 -7.60
C ASN A 254 11.32 26.61 -6.69
N GLY A 255 11.02 26.19 -5.47
CA GLY A 255 10.19 26.90 -4.49
C GLY A 255 8.70 26.55 -4.52
N ASP A 256 8.24 25.71 -5.46
CA ASP A 256 6.85 25.25 -5.48
C ASP A 256 6.53 24.43 -4.23
N ARG A 257 5.35 24.65 -3.69
CA ARG A 257 4.88 24.01 -2.47
C ARG A 257 3.76 23.03 -2.77
N TYR A 258 3.89 21.85 -2.23
CA TYR A 258 2.89 20.79 -2.33
C TYR A 258 2.39 20.44 -0.92
N LEU A 259 1.08 20.44 -0.76
CA LEU A 259 0.41 20.06 0.47
C LEU A 259 -0.30 18.73 0.24
N VAL A 260 -0.02 17.75 1.08
CA VAL A 260 -0.68 16.45 1.05
C VAL A 260 -1.42 16.26 2.36
N TYR A 261 -2.72 16.01 2.28
CA TYR A 261 -3.58 15.67 3.41
C TYR A 261 -4.31 14.35 3.12
N VAL A 262 -4.27 13.46 4.08
CA VAL A 262 -4.94 12.16 4.07
C VAL A 262 -5.64 11.90 5.39
#